data_c34efa7a1aac2b6c5da9cc0c6db679f6
#
_entry.id   c34efa7a1aac2b6c5da9cc0c6db679f6
#
_cell.length_a   1.000
_cell.length_b   1.000
_cell.length_c   1.000
_cell.angle_alpha   90.00
_cell.angle_beta   90.00
_cell.angle_gamma   90.00
#
_symmetry.space_group_name_H-M   'P 1'
#
loop_
_entity.id
_entity.type
_entity.pdbx_description
1 polymer ?
#
loop_
_entity_poly.entity_id
_entity_poly.type
_entity_poly.pdbx_seq_one_letter_code
_entity_poly.pdbx_strand_id
1 'polypeptide(L)'
;RRLRESVDNEPTITAFEIRVDDPASATFHGRDVFAPAAAEIHAAGVNAMAGLDRLSRIDLDSCVDSAFPTPTVDGTTIHGEVLVVDDFGNVITNIPGPQLDAVAAATVNGASVPAVDTFDRVGRGAKLLTVGSHGYVECDVNQGRGDDAFELAPGDPVQLSLDR
;
A
#
# COMPACT_ATOMS: atom_id res chain seq x y z
N ARG A 1 -9.63 -2.66 -6.81
CA ARG A 1 -10.65 -3.71 -6.70
C ARG A 1 -11.79 -3.61 -7.74
N ARG A 2 -11.70 -2.76 -8.75
CA ARG A 2 -12.73 -2.66 -9.83
C ARG A 2 -12.33 -3.31 -11.16
N LEU A 3 -11.35 -4.21 -11.19
CA LEU A 3 -10.98 -4.95 -12.40
C LEU A 3 -11.26 -6.47 -12.30
N ARG A 4 -12.10 -6.91 -11.37
CA ARG A 4 -12.51 -8.32 -11.22
C ARG A 4 -14.02 -8.53 -11.36
N GLU A 5 -14.68 -7.81 -12.25
CA GLU A 5 -16.02 -8.22 -12.67
C GLU A 5 -16.08 -8.36 -14.18
N SER A 6 -16.21 -9.63 -14.55
CA SER A 6 -16.65 -10.15 -15.84
C SER A 6 -15.82 -9.79 -17.07
N VAL A 7 -14.93 -10.67 -17.43
CA VAL A 7 -14.80 -11.33 -18.74
C VAL A 7 -13.78 -12.45 -18.55
N ASP A 8 -13.96 -13.61 -19.18
CA ASP A 8 -13.05 -14.78 -19.20
C ASP A 8 -11.68 -14.48 -19.83
N ASN A 9 -11.02 -13.41 -19.42
CA ASN A 9 -9.68 -13.05 -19.83
C ASN A 9 -8.96 -12.58 -18.55
N GLU A 10 -8.31 -13.52 -17.86
CA GLU A 10 -7.34 -13.13 -16.85
C GLU A 10 -6.31 -12.22 -17.52
N PRO A 11 -6.01 -11.03 -16.95
CA PRO A 11 -5.03 -10.13 -17.52
C PRO A 11 -3.69 -10.87 -17.64
N THR A 12 -3.22 -11.08 -18.85
CA THR A 12 -1.91 -11.70 -19.08
C THR A 12 -0.83 -10.70 -18.63
N ILE A 13 -0.11 -11.04 -17.57
CA ILE A 13 1.04 -10.27 -17.12
C ILE A 13 2.26 -10.72 -17.93
N THR A 14 3.02 -9.77 -18.46
CA THR A 14 4.31 -10.03 -19.09
C THR A 14 5.36 -9.20 -18.38
N ALA A 15 6.45 -9.82 -17.93
CA ALA A 15 7.55 -9.18 -17.26
C ALA A 15 8.73 -8.97 -18.20
N PHE A 16 9.40 -7.82 -18.05
CA PHE A 16 10.61 -7.47 -18.77
C PHE A 16 11.67 -6.97 -17.78
N GLU A 17 12.88 -7.43 -17.98
CA GLU A 17 14.06 -6.87 -17.35
C GLU A 17 14.57 -5.69 -18.19
N ILE A 18 14.92 -4.59 -17.54
CA ILE A 18 15.59 -3.45 -18.20
C ILE A 18 17.09 -3.70 -18.16
N ARG A 19 17.71 -3.83 -19.33
CA ARG A 19 19.18 -3.91 -19.42
C ARG A 19 19.83 -2.61 -18.96
N VAL A 20 20.77 -2.72 -18.04
CA VAL A 20 21.53 -1.61 -17.49
C VAL A 20 22.93 -1.65 -18.09
N ASP A 21 23.12 -0.92 -19.19
CA ASP A 21 24.41 -0.79 -19.83
C ASP A 21 25.06 0.53 -19.37
N ASP A 22 26.10 0.44 -18.55
CA ASP A 22 26.98 1.54 -18.12
C ASP A 22 26.24 2.87 -17.76
N PRO A 23 25.45 2.90 -16.68
CA PRO A 23 24.72 4.09 -16.30
C PRO A 23 25.70 5.20 -15.89
N ALA A 24 25.39 6.46 -16.21
CA ALA A 24 26.22 7.62 -15.87
C ALA A 24 26.50 7.74 -14.36
N SER A 25 25.65 7.14 -13.53
CA SER A 25 25.82 7.02 -12.08
C SER A 25 25.30 5.69 -11.55
N ALA A 26 26.08 5.02 -10.72
CA ALA A 26 25.68 3.79 -10.05
C ALA A 26 24.55 3.97 -9.01
N THR A 27 24.21 5.20 -8.62
CA THR A 27 23.22 5.49 -7.56
C THR A 27 21.99 6.22 -8.07
N PHE A 28 21.98 6.74 -9.30
CA PHE A 28 20.85 7.49 -9.87
C PHE A 28 20.08 6.68 -10.93
N HIS A 29 19.72 5.44 -10.60
CA HIS A 29 19.01 4.55 -11.54
C HIS A 29 17.66 5.14 -11.99
N GLY A 30 16.96 5.90 -11.16
CA GLY A 30 15.74 6.60 -11.57
C GLY A 30 15.96 7.48 -12.81
N ARG A 31 17.02 8.30 -12.80
CA ARG A 31 17.37 9.23 -13.87
C ARG A 31 18.02 8.52 -15.07
N ASP A 32 18.96 7.62 -14.80
CA ASP A 32 19.88 7.12 -15.83
C ASP A 32 19.41 5.81 -16.47
N VAL A 33 18.50 5.08 -15.80
CA VAL A 33 17.98 3.78 -16.26
C VAL A 33 16.45 3.84 -16.48
N PHE A 34 15.67 4.15 -15.44
CA PHE A 34 14.22 4.03 -15.53
C PHE A 34 13.57 5.12 -16.37
N ALA A 35 13.99 6.38 -16.25
CA ALA A 35 13.39 7.45 -17.03
C ALA A 35 13.66 7.30 -18.55
N PRO A 36 14.86 6.97 -19.02
CA PRO A 36 15.10 6.66 -20.43
C PRO A 36 14.28 5.45 -20.92
N ALA A 37 14.22 4.37 -20.14
CA ALA A 37 13.41 3.19 -20.51
C ALA A 37 11.94 3.53 -20.62
N ALA A 38 11.38 4.30 -19.69
CA ALA A 38 10.01 4.75 -19.74
C ALA A 38 9.72 5.61 -20.98
N ALA A 39 10.63 6.50 -21.36
CA ALA A 39 10.51 7.32 -22.54
C ALA A 39 10.53 6.48 -23.85
N GLU A 40 11.41 5.50 -23.93
CA GLU A 40 11.47 4.57 -25.09
C GLU A 40 10.21 3.73 -25.20
N ILE A 41 9.68 3.19 -24.08
CA ILE A 41 8.44 2.44 -24.02
C ILE A 41 7.26 3.32 -24.45
N HIS A 42 7.19 4.55 -23.95
CA HIS A 42 6.15 5.49 -24.31
C HIS A 42 6.16 5.81 -25.81
N ALA A 43 7.33 6.06 -26.38
CA ALA A 43 7.51 6.37 -27.80
C ALA A 43 7.15 5.19 -28.71
N ALA A 44 7.52 3.97 -28.32
CA ALA A 44 7.25 2.75 -29.09
C ALA A 44 5.80 2.28 -28.95
N GLY A 45 5.17 2.53 -27.81
CA GLY A 45 3.89 1.96 -27.43
C GLY A 45 4.00 0.55 -26.84
N VAL A 46 3.06 0.20 -25.97
CA VAL A 46 3.07 -1.05 -25.19
C VAL A 46 3.17 -2.30 -26.06
N ASN A 47 2.53 -2.31 -27.22
CA ASN A 47 2.53 -3.46 -28.13
C ASN A 47 3.90 -3.72 -28.80
N ALA A 48 4.79 -2.72 -28.82
CA ALA A 48 6.12 -2.83 -29.42
C ALA A 48 7.24 -3.05 -28.40
N MET A 49 6.91 -3.14 -27.11
CA MET A 49 7.92 -3.29 -26.02
C MET A 49 8.86 -4.46 -26.22
N ALA A 50 8.34 -5.60 -26.69
CA ALA A 50 9.15 -6.81 -26.91
C ALA A 50 10.23 -6.65 -27.97
N GLY A 51 10.17 -5.61 -28.81
CA GLY A 51 11.17 -5.30 -29.83
C GLY A 51 12.21 -4.27 -29.41
N LEU A 52 12.13 -3.73 -28.20
CA LEU A 52 13.10 -2.76 -27.70
C LEU A 52 14.37 -3.47 -27.22
N ASP A 53 15.53 -3.05 -27.75
CA ASP A 53 16.83 -3.64 -27.38
C ASP A 53 17.14 -3.54 -25.88
N ARG A 54 16.60 -2.52 -25.22
CA ARG A 54 16.76 -2.29 -23.78
C ARG A 54 15.98 -3.28 -22.93
N LEU A 55 14.97 -3.96 -23.48
CA LEU A 55 14.09 -4.85 -22.73
C LEU A 55 14.36 -6.31 -23.06
N SER A 56 14.46 -7.14 -22.04
CA SER A 56 14.51 -8.60 -22.19
C SER A 56 13.33 -9.22 -21.48
N ARG A 57 12.52 -10.00 -22.21
CA ARG A 57 11.41 -10.73 -21.58
C ARG A 57 11.98 -11.74 -20.57
N ILE A 58 11.40 -11.77 -19.38
CA ILE A 58 11.74 -12.72 -18.32
C ILE A 58 10.53 -13.59 -17.97
N ASP A 59 10.80 -14.74 -17.34
CA ASP A 59 9.77 -15.58 -16.79
C ASP A 59 9.20 -14.96 -15.51
N LEU A 60 7.87 -15.01 -15.34
CA LEU A 60 7.22 -14.53 -14.13
C LEU A 60 7.68 -15.29 -12.88
N ASP A 61 8.02 -16.57 -13.03
CA ASP A 61 8.54 -17.38 -11.94
C ASP A 61 9.90 -16.90 -11.41
N SER A 62 10.61 -16.07 -12.20
CA SER A 62 11.86 -15.43 -11.77
C SER A 62 11.64 -14.13 -11.00
N CYS A 63 10.43 -13.61 -10.98
CA CYS A 63 10.06 -12.43 -10.22
C CYS A 63 9.80 -12.77 -8.76
N VAL A 64 10.10 -11.82 -7.86
CA VAL A 64 9.71 -11.97 -6.45
C VAL A 64 8.19 -11.84 -6.37
N ASP A 65 7.51 -12.90 -5.92
CA ASP A 65 6.10 -12.86 -5.57
C ASP A 65 5.98 -12.27 -4.16
N SER A 66 5.42 -11.07 -4.08
CA SER A 66 5.21 -10.36 -2.82
C SER A 66 3.72 -10.09 -2.65
N ALA A 67 3.10 -10.81 -1.74
CA ALA A 67 1.70 -10.60 -1.37
C ALA A 67 1.64 -9.98 0.04
N PHE A 68 0.84 -8.94 0.20
CA PHE A 68 0.50 -8.47 1.53
C PHE A 68 -0.41 -9.48 2.23
N PRO A 69 -0.23 -9.72 3.54
CA PRO A 69 -1.10 -10.59 4.30
C PRO A 69 -2.54 -10.08 4.23
N THR A 70 -3.48 -11.02 4.13
CA THR A 70 -4.91 -10.68 4.02
C THR A 70 -5.51 -10.66 5.42
N PRO A 71 -6.20 -9.59 5.83
CA PRO A 71 -6.86 -9.53 7.12
C PRO A 71 -8.03 -10.52 7.18
N THR A 72 -8.33 -11.03 8.36
CA THR A 72 -9.49 -11.89 8.60
C THR A 72 -10.60 -11.11 9.31
N VAL A 73 -11.85 -11.44 9.02
CA VAL A 73 -13.03 -10.78 9.60
C VAL A 73 -13.87 -11.80 10.35
N ASP A 74 -14.12 -11.52 11.63
CA ASP A 74 -15.00 -12.32 12.49
C ASP A 74 -16.07 -11.39 13.10
N GLY A 75 -17.28 -11.44 12.54
CA GLY A 75 -18.37 -10.55 12.92
C GLY A 75 -18.00 -9.06 12.69
N THR A 76 -17.92 -8.30 13.80
CA THR A 76 -17.50 -6.89 13.77
C THR A 76 -16.01 -6.70 14.07
N THR A 77 -15.27 -7.79 14.28
CA THR A 77 -13.83 -7.76 14.58
C THR A 77 -13.02 -8.11 13.34
N ILE A 78 -12.00 -7.31 13.07
CA ILE A 78 -11.06 -7.50 11.97
C ILE A 78 -9.69 -7.71 12.57
N HIS A 79 -9.03 -8.79 12.16
CA HIS A 79 -7.66 -9.10 12.53
C HIS A 79 -6.77 -8.81 11.34
N GLY A 80 -5.96 -7.79 11.47
CA GLY A 80 -4.95 -7.37 10.50
C GLY A 80 -3.57 -7.32 11.12
N GLU A 81 -2.67 -6.70 10.40
CA GLU A 81 -1.30 -6.41 10.85
C GLU A 81 -0.81 -5.07 10.30
N VAL A 82 0.22 -4.53 10.92
CA VAL A 82 0.91 -3.33 10.43
C VAL A 82 1.77 -3.69 9.23
N LEU A 83 1.53 -3.04 8.10
CA LEU A 83 2.36 -3.18 6.88
C LEU A 83 3.62 -2.35 6.96
N VAL A 84 3.48 -1.09 7.38
CA VAL A 84 4.58 -0.13 7.44
C VAL A 84 4.23 1.01 8.40
N VAL A 85 5.26 1.62 8.96
CA VAL A 85 5.16 2.93 9.63
C VAL A 85 5.91 3.92 8.76
N ASP A 86 5.26 5.03 8.40
CA ASP A 86 5.88 6.05 7.58
C ASP A 86 6.79 7.00 8.39
N ASP A 87 7.46 7.92 7.71
CA ASP A 87 8.40 8.86 8.35
C ASP A 87 7.70 9.82 9.34
N PHE A 88 6.38 10.01 9.21
CA PHE A 88 5.58 10.84 10.12
C PHE A 88 5.09 10.06 11.34
N GLY A 89 5.23 8.73 11.33
CA GLY A 89 4.75 7.84 12.38
C GLY A 89 3.32 7.36 12.15
N ASN A 90 2.75 7.53 10.95
CA ASN A 90 1.46 6.95 10.61
C ASN A 90 1.60 5.43 10.49
N VAL A 91 0.73 4.69 11.18
CA VAL A 91 0.74 3.23 11.20
C VAL A 91 -0.23 2.70 10.15
N ILE A 92 0.32 2.27 9.01
CA ILE A 92 -0.45 1.75 7.88
C ILE A 92 -0.69 0.25 8.08
N THR A 93 -1.97 -0.16 8.10
CA THR A 93 -2.37 -1.56 8.27
C THR A 93 -2.69 -2.22 6.92
N ASN A 94 -2.87 -3.54 6.93
CA ASN A 94 -3.42 -4.29 5.78
C ASN A 94 -4.97 -4.29 5.73
N ILE A 95 -5.64 -3.59 6.65
CA ILE A 95 -7.10 -3.54 6.73
C ILE A 95 -7.64 -2.58 5.66
N PRO A 96 -8.51 -3.03 4.73
CA PRO A 96 -9.03 -2.15 3.68
C PRO A 96 -9.88 -1.01 4.23
N GLY A 97 -9.69 0.20 3.71
CA GLY A 97 -10.42 1.41 4.11
C GLY A 97 -11.94 1.29 4.15
N PRO A 98 -12.61 0.60 3.20
CA PRO A 98 -14.07 0.39 3.25
C PRO A 98 -14.60 -0.31 4.51
N GLN A 99 -13.73 -0.89 5.34
CA GLN A 99 -14.13 -1.42 6.64
C GLN A 99 -14.54 -0.32 7.63
N LEU A 100 -14.06 0.92 7.44
CA LEU A 100 -14.44 2.08 8.24
C LEU A 100 -15.67 2.83 7.68
N ASP A 101 -16.27 2.40 6.57
CA ASP A 101 -17.44 3.07 6.00
C ASP A 101 -18.59 3.12 7.02
N ALA A 102 -19.08 4.35 7.29
CA ALA A 102 -20.13 4.61 8.28
C ALA A 102 -19.79 4.22 9.74
N VAL A 103 -18.51 4.05 10.06
CA VAL A 103 -18.01 3.79 11.42
C VAL A 103 -17.57 5.12 12.02
N ALA A 104 -18.14 5.51 13.16
CA ALA A 104 -17.75 6.74 13.87
C ALA A 104 -16.59 6.53 14.86
N ALA A 105 -16.49 5.32 15.38
CA ALA A 105 -15.41 4.90 16.28
C ALA A 105 -15.20 3.39 16.20
N ALA A 106 -14.02 2.94 16.54
CA ALA A 106 -13.69 1.53 16.67
C ALA A 106 -12.71 1.32 17.82
N THR A 107 -12.60 0.07 18.28
CA THR A 107 -11.63 -0.31 19.29
C THR A 107 -10.41 -0.92 18.61
N VAL A 108 -9.24 -0.30 18.79
CA VAL A 108 -7.94 -0.80 18.30
C VAL A 108 -7.18 -1.42 19.47
N ASN A 109 -6.93 -2.74 19.42
CA ASN A 109 -6.22 -3.47 20.47
C ASN A 109 -6.73 -3.17 21.90
N GLY A 110 -8.06 -2.98 22.04
CA GLY A 110 -8.71 -2.71 23.32
C GLY A 110 -8.89 -1.21 23.68
N ALA A 111 -8.38 -0.29 22.86
CA ALA A 111 -8.56 1.15 23.08
C ALA A 111 -9.56 1.75 22.09
N SER A 112 -10.60 2.46 22.57
CA SER A 112 -11.56 3.15 21.70
C SER A 112 -10.92 4.36 21.02
N VAL A 113 -11.08 4.45 19.70
CA VAL A 113 -10.47 5.45 18.82
C VAL A 113 -11.52 5.97 17.83
N PRO A 114 -11.67 7.30 17.66
CA PRO A 114 -12.58 7.84 16.66
C PRO A 114 -12.07 7.53 15.23
N ALA A 115 -13.02 7.19 14.35
CA ALA A 115 -12.77 7.07 12.91
C ALA A 115 -13.22 8.37 12.24
N VAL A 116 -12.29 9.04 11.55
CA VAL A 116 -12.50 10.36 10.96
C VAL A 116 -11.86 10.48 9.58
N ASP A 117 -12.36 11.40 8.77
CA ASP A 117 -11.86 11.60 7.41
C ASP A 117 -10.54 12.38 7.37
N THR A 118 -10.29 13.22 8.38
CA THR A 118 -9.11 14.11 8.41
C THR A 118 -8.62 14.33 9.84
N PHE A 119 -7.33 14.63 10.00
CA PHE A 119 -6.66 14.81 11.29
C PHE A 119 -7.24 15.96 12.13
N ASP A 120 -7.77 17.01 11.51
CA ASP A 120 -8.33 18.18 12.18
C ASP A 120 -9.67 17.93 12.89
N ARG A 121 -10.27 16.76 12.68
CA ARG A 121 -11.50 16.32 13.37
C ARG A 121 -11.27 15.94 14.84
N VAL A 122 -10.03 15.75 15.22
CA VAL A 122 -9.66 15.44 16.61
C VAL A 122 -8.68 16.47 17.15
N GLY A 123 -8.62 16.61 18.47
CA GLY A 123 -7.68 17.53 19.12
C GLY A 123 -6.22 17.14 18.89
N ARG A 124 -5.31 18.11 19.08
CA ARG A 124 -3.86 17.87 19.00
C ARG A 124 -3.44 16.77 19.98
N GLY A 125 -2.63 15.82 19.54
CA GLY A 125 -2.16 14.67 20.32
C GLY A 125 -3.19 13.57 20.51
N ALA A 126 -4.41 13.72 19.95
CA ALA A 126 -5.43 12.68 20.02
C ALA A 126 -5.20 11.59 18.95
N LYS A 127 -5.45 10.34 19.33
CA LYS A 127 -5.48 9.19 18.45
C LYS A 127 -6.68 9.26 17.52
N LEU A 128 -6.52 8.78 16.29
CA LEU A 128 -7.58 8.66 15.30
C LEU A 128 -7.35 7.44 14.41
N LEU A 129 -8.41 6.98 13.77
CA LEU A 129 -8.35 6.10 12.60
C LEU A 129 -8.74 6.91 11.38
N THR A 130 -8.01 6.74 10.30
CA THR A 130 -8.35 7.31 9.00
C THR A 130 -8.08 6.32 7.87
N VAL A 131 -8.42 6.68 6.65
CA VAL A 131 -8.09 5.90 5.46
C VAL A 131 -7.05 6.66 4.66
N GLY A 132 -5.86 6.11 4.56
CA GLY A 132 -4.76 6.70 3.81
C GLY A 132 -4.98 6.70 2.30
N SER A 133 -4.16 7.46 1.59
CA SER A 133 -4.22 7.58 0.12
C SER A 133 -4.02 6.25 -0.62
N HIS A 134 -3.40 5.26 0.02
CA HIS A 134 -3.21 3.89 -0.48
C HIS A 134 -4.45 3.00 -0.25
N GLY A 135 -5.52 3.52 0.42
CA GLY A 135 -6.80 2.82 0.61
C GLY A 135 -6.84 1.84 1.78
N TYR A 136 -5.87 1.90 2.69
CA TYR A 136 -5.87 1.11 3.93
C TYR A 136 -6.17 1.97 5.15
N VAL A 137 -6.62 1.32 6.23
CA VAL A 137 -6.81 1.95 7.53
C VAL A 137 -5.45 2.29 8.14
N GLU A 138 -5.34 3.52 8.63
CA GLU A 138 -4.21 4.03 9.39
C GLU A 138 -4.59 4.26 10.86
N CYS A 139 -3.64 4.01 11.76
CA CYS A 139 -3.74 4.36 13.17
C CYS A 139 -2.80 5.54 13.42
N ASP A 140 -3.37 6.72 13.62
CA ASP A 140 -2.65 7.98 13.59
C ASP A 140 -2.81 8.80 14.86
N VAL A 141 -2.00 9.88 14.97
CA VAL A 141 -2.13 10.90 16.00
C VAL A 141 -2.10 12.29 15.37
N ASN A 142 -3.08 13.13 15.69
CA ASN A 142 -3.08 14.51 15.21
C ASN A 142 -1.89 15.29 15.79
N GLN A 143 -0.94 15.69 14.94
CA GLN A 143 0.33 16.34 15.30
C GLN A 143 1.16 15.54 16.32
N GLY A 144 1.24 14.22 16.11
CA GLY A 144 2.04 13.29 16.89
C GLY A 144 2.40 12.06 16.08
N ARG A 145 2.97 11.05 16.73
CA ARG A 145 3.32 9.78 16.11
C ARG A 145 2.35 8.69 16.54
N GLY A 146 1.75 8.02 15.56
CA GLY A 146 0.84 6.89 15.78
C GLY A 146 1.58 5.67 16.32
N ASP A 147 2.76 5.34 15.75
CA ASP A 147 3.58 4.20 16.17
C ASP A 147 3.90 4.26 17.69
N ASP A 148 4.33 5.41 18.19
CA ASP A 148 4.60 5.60 19.61
C ASP A 148 3.32 5.50 20.45
N ALA A 149 2.24 6.12 19.99
CA ALA A 149 1.00 6.20 20.75
C ALA A 149 0.24 4.88 20.80
N PHE A 150 0.23 4.11 19.72
CA PHE A 150 -0.40 2.80 19.65
C PHE A 150 0.54 1.66 20.06
N GLU A 151 1.84 1.95 20.24
CA GLU A 151 2.88 0.95 20.52
C GLU A 151 2.91 -0.14 19.45
N LEU A 152 2.90 0.27 18.16
CA LEU A 152 2.83 -0.61 17.00
C LEU A 152 4.04 -0.42 16.09
N ALA A 153 4.57 -1.54 15.61
CA ALA A 153 5.66 -1.62 14.64
C ALA A 153 5.28 -2.50 13.43
N PRO A 154 5.98 -2.41 12.30
CA PRO A 154 5.73 -3.28 11.15
C PRO A 154 5.72 -4.77 11.53
N GLY A 155 4.67 -5.48 11.11
CA GLY A 155 4.42 -6.89 11.43
C GLY A 155 3.63 -7.13 12.72
N ASP A 156 3.36 -6.11 13.52
CA ASP A 156 2.54 -6.28 14.73
C ASP A 156 1.07 -6.53 14.38
N PRO A 157 0.36 -7.37 15.16
CA PRO A 157 -1.05 -7.63 14.95
C PRO A 157 -1.91 -6.41 15.33
N VAL A 158 -2.93 -6.14 14.51
CA VAL A 158 -3.94 -5.12 14.75
C VAL A 158 -5.31 -5.77 14.82
N GLN A 159 -5.94 -5.69 15.99
CA GLN A 159 -7.33 -6.07 16.16
C GLN A 159 -8.21 -4.82 16.13
N LEU A 160 -9.08 -4.72 15.14
CA LEU A 160 -10.02 -3.63 14.97
C LEU A 160 -11.43 -4.16 15.23
N SER A 161 -12.08 -3.71 16.30
CA SER A 161 -13.49 -4.03 16.60
C SER A 161 -14.36 -2.81 16.31
N LEU A 162 -15.30 -2.97 15.36
CA LEU A 162 -16.15 -1.88 14.86
C LEU A 162 -17.36 -1.68 15.78
N ASP A 163 -17.56 -0.44 16.22
CA ASP A 163 -18.75 -0.01 16.97
C ASP A 163 -19.87 0.30 15.95
N ARG A 164 -20.67 -0.72 15.61
CA ARG A 164 -21.79 -0.63 14.65
C ARG A 164 -23.13 -0.77 15.37
#